data_a47968b9c56104bf4c657c18869cde8c
#
_entry.id   a47968b9c56104bf4c657c18869cde8c
#
_cell.length_a   1.000
_cell.length_b   1.000
_cell.length_c   1.000
_cell.angle_alpha   90.00
_cell.angle_beta   90.00
_cell.angle_gamma   90.00
#
_symmetry.space_group_name_H-M   'P 1'
#
loop_
_entity.id
_entity.type
_entity.pdbx_description
1 polymer ?
#
loop_
_entity_poly.entity_id
_entity_poly.type
_entity_poly.pdbx_seq_one_letter_code
_entity_poly.pdbx_strand_id
1 'polypeptide(L)'
;MPIRFNTLAKVVVAIAILFALTSFSLVKTHDRALTHRLPKLLIEQVNRQTRGMTEMQIMDYSLDLTAKSLKFAEKNDIEHGKANCVGYAQLCSAICNQALKNNGYSHRAKPVVGYIADCGINLCALFKSVAPTRHWQNFVKDHDFVELQVGDTTYYFDPSVYDVLGNKCLTTKALWTLNV
;
A
#
# COMPACT_ATOMS: atom_id res chain seq x y z
N MET A 1 16.11 -43.82 -5.44
CA MET A 1 14.82 -43.08 -5.41
C MET A 1 14.99 -41.75 -4.69
N PRO A 2 15.46 -40.67 -5.34
CA PRO A 2 15.64 -39.37 -4.68
C PRO A 2 14.55 -38.34 -5.01
N ILE A 3 13.48 -38.70 -5.76
CA ILE A 3 12.54 -37.73 -6.31
C ILE A 3 11.46 -37.22 -5.31
N ARG A 4 11.18 -37.98 -4.24
CA ARG A 4 10.12 -37.65 -3.29
C ARG A 4 10.48 -36.53 -2.32
N PHE A 5 11.74 -36.39 -1.94
CA PHE A 5 12.17 -35.33 -1.00
C PHE A 5 12.06 -33.93 -1.62
N ASN A 6 12.30 -33.82 -2.91
CA ASN A 6 12.26 -32.52 -3.61
C ASN A 6 10.82 -31.99 -3.79
N THR A 7 9.84 -32.89 -3.93
CA THR A 7 8.41 -32.47 -4.06
C THR A 7 7.84 -32.03 -2.72
N LEU A 8 8.14 -32.74 -1.64
CA LEU A 8 7.72 -32.38 -0.29
C LEU A 8 8.33 -31.04 0.13
N ALA A 9 9.63 -30.83 -0.13
CA ALA A 9 10.29 -29.56 0.13
C ALA A 9 9.66 -28.39 -0.66
N LYS A 10 9.33 -28.58 -1.95
CA LYS A 10 8.64 -27.59 -2.76
C LYS A 10 7.25 -27.26 -2.23
N VAL A 11 6.48 -28.27 -1.77
CA VAL A 11 5.16 -28.09 -1.18
C VAL A 11 5.26 -27.34 0.16
N VAL A 12 6.21 -27.69 1.02
CA VAL A 12 6.45 -27.00 2.30
C VAL A 12 6.87 -25.56 2.07
N VAL A 13 7.75 -25.30 1.10
CA VAL A 13 8.16 -23.93 0.71
C VAL A 13 6.97 -23.17 0.13
N ALA A 14 6.15 -23.78 -0.72
CA ALA A 14 4.96 -23.13 -1.27
C ALA A 14 3.92 -22.81 -0.19
N ILE A 15 3.71 -23.71 0.77
CA ILE A 15 2.82 -23.49 1.92
C ILE A 15 3.40 -22.39 2.82
N ALA A 16 4.71 -22.39 3.11
CA ALA A 16 5.36 -21.35 3.89
C ALA A 16 5.25 -19.98 3.21
N ILE A 17 5.44 -19.91 1.89
CA ILE A 17 5.23 -18.69 1.11
C ILE A 17 3.75 -18.26 1.14
N LEU A 18 2.81 -19.20 1.04
CA LEU A 18 1.37 -18.91 1.11
C LEU A 18 0.97 -18.39 2.49
N PHE A 19 1.51 -18.96 3.57
CA PHE A 19 1.33 -18.48 4.94
C PHE A 19 1.98 -17.11 5.16
N ALA A 20 3.20 -16.91 4.65
CA ALA A 20 3.88 -15.61 4.70
C ALA A 20 3.05 -14.51 4.00
N LEU A 21 2.43 -14.82 2.86
CA LEU A 21 1.57 -13.88 2.11
C LEU A 21 0.26 -13.48 2.83
N THR A 22 -0.11 -14.14 3.93
CA THR A 22 -1.34 -13.85 4.67
C THR A 22 -1.14 -13.01 5.94
N SER A 23 0.10 -12.76 6.33
CA SER A 23 0.46 -12.13 7.62
C SER A 23 1.18 -10.79 7.47
N PHE A 24 1.09 -10.15 6.31
CA PHE A 24 1.75 -8.87 6.09
C PHE A 24 1.23 -7.80 7.04
N SER A 25 2.16 -7.08 7.67
CA SER A 25 1.92 -5.86 8.40
C SER A 25 2.67 -4.69 7.77
N LEU A 26 2.03 -3.53 7.81
CA LEU A 26 2.65 -2.28 7.38
C LEU A 26 3.24 -1.59 8.61
N VAL A 27 4.53 -1.28 8.57
CA VAL A 27 5.24 -0.62 9.66
C VAL A 27 5.65 0.78 9.20
N LYS A 28 5.03 1.79 9.81
CA LYS A 28 5.31 3.19 9.51
C LYS A 28 6.61 3.63 10.18
N THR A 29 7.42 4.40 9.45
CA THR A 29 8.62 5.07 9.97
C THR A 29 8.43 6.58 10.07
N HIS A 30 7.85 7.22 9.05
CA HIS A 30 7.60 8.67 9.06
C HIS A 30 6.49 9.07 8.08
N ASP A 31 6.02 10.30 8.22
CA ASP A 31 5.02 10.90 7.33
C ASP A 31 5.67 11.38 6.03
N ARG A 32 4.92 11.30 4.92
CA ARG A 32 5.28 11.92 3.65
C ARG A 32 4.29 13.05 3.34
N ALA A 33 4.78 14.15 2.82
CA ALA A 33 3.91 15.23 2.37
C ALA A 33 3.03 14.78 1.19
N LEU A 34 1.72 15.08 1.26
CA LEU A 34 0.81 14.89 0.14
C LEU A 34 0.99 16.05 -0.84
N THR A 35 1.54 15.78 -2.01
CA THR A 35 1.83 16.79 -3.04
C THR A 35 0.96 16.65 -4.28
N HIS A 36 0.39 15.46 -4.52
CA HIS A 36 -0.44 15.21 -5.70
C HIS A 36 -1.80 15.90 -5.58
N ARG A 37 -2.21 16.57 -6.66
CA ARG A 37 -3.53 17.21 -6.79
C ARG A 37 -4.34 16.50 -7.85
N LEU A 38 -5.60 16.24 -7.54
CA LEU A 38 -6.50 15.60 -8.49
C LEU A 38 -6.90 16.56 -9.63
N PRO A 39 -6.92 16.08 -10.88
CA PRO A 39 -7.53 16.82 -11.99
C PRO A 39 -9.02 17.04 -11.75
N LYS A 40 -9.57 18.14 -12.29
CA LYS A 40 -10.98 18.51 -12.10
C LYS A 40 -11.97 17.40 -12.45
N LEU A 41 -11.76 16.72 -13.58
CA LEU A 41 -12.62 15.61 -14.00
C LEU A 41 -12.63 14.46 -13.00
N LEU A 42 -11.47 14.13 -12.42
CA LEU A 42 -11.37 13.09 -11.40
C LEU A 42 -12.05 13.52 -10.09
N ILE A 43 -11.94 14.79 -9.70
CA ILE A 43 -12.67 15.33 -8.55
C ILE A 43 -14.19 15.17 -8.74
N GLU A 44 -14.71 15.52 -9.91
CA GLU A 44 -16.14 15.38 -10.23
C GLU A 44 -16.58 13.91 -10.21
N GLN A 45 -15.77 13.01 -10.74
CA GLN A 45 -16.01 11.57 -10.69
C GLN A 45 -16.06 11.07 -9.24
N VAL A 46 -15.05 11.37 -8.43
CA VAL A 46 -14.99 10.99 -7.01
C VAL A 46 -16.21 11.50 -6.27
N ASN A 47 -16.54 12.79 -6.40
CA ASN A 47 -17.68 13.40 -5.72
C ASN A 47 -19.01 12.72 -6.07
N ARG A 48 -19.20 12.35 -7.33
CA ARG A 48 -20.42 11.66 -7.78
C ARG A 48 -20.51 10.23 -7.25
N GLN A 49 -19.38 9.50 -7.28
CA GLN A 49 -19.36 8.07 -6.97
C GLN A 49 -19.29 7.78 -5.48
N THR A 50 -18.81 8.72 -4.65
CA THR A 50 -18.61 8.48 -3.21
C THR A 50 -19.68 9.07 -2.31
N ARG A 51 -20.75 9.66 -2.88
CA ARG A 51 -21.80 10.29 -2.07
C ARG A 51 -22.47 9.28 -1.14
N GLY A 52 -22.52 9.58 0.17
CA GLY A 52 -23.13 8.73 1.19
C GLY A 52 -22.31 7.52 1.61
N MET A 53 -21.05 7.42 1.19
CA MET A 53 -20.17 6.33 1.60
C MET A 53 -19.65 6.53 3.02
N THR A 54 -19.51 5.42 3.75
CA THR A 54 -18.76 5.36 5.01
C THR A 54 -17.27 5.45 4.78
N GLU A 55 -16.48 5.72 5.82
CA GLU A 55 -15.00 5.80 5.74
C GLU A 55 -14.39 4.51 5.17
N MET A 56 -14.89 3.35 5.58
CA MET A 56 -14.42 2.04 5.06
C MET A 56 -14.70 1.89 3.57
N GLN A 57 -15.90 2.29 3.12
CA GLN A 57 -16.26 2.27 1.71
C GLN A 57 -15.41 3.26 0.89
N ILE A 58 -15.06 4.41 1.48
CA ILE A 58 -14.18 5.41 0.87
C ILE A 58 -12.75 4.86 0.73
N MET A 59 -12.22 4.15 1.76
CA MET A 59 -10.92 3.48 1.66
C MET A 59 -10.91 2.44 0.54
N ASP A 60 -11.90 1.56 0.49
CA ASP A 60 -12.05 0.54 -0.55
C ASP A 60 -12.14 1.17 -1.96
N TYR A 61 -12.99 2.19 -2.10
CA TYR A 61 -13.13 2.92 -3.36
C TYR A 61 -11.81 3.57 -3.80
N SER A 62 -11.06 4.14 -2.85
CA SER A 62 -9.79 4.80 -3.15
C SER A 62 -8.71 3.83 -3.60
N LEU A 63 -8.65 2.63 -2.99
CA LEU A 63 -7.80 1.52 -3.44
C LEU A 63 -8.16 1.09 -4.87
N ASP A 64 -9.43 0.79 -5.11
CA ASP A 64 -9.93 0.31 -6.40
C ASP A 64 -9.69 1.33 -7.52
N LEU A 65 -10.00 2.61 -7.27
CA LEU A 65 -9.81 3.65 -8.28
C LEU A 65 -8.33 3.89 -8.57
N THR A 66 -7.47 3.86 -7.55
CA THR A 66 -6.02 4.00 -7.72
C THR A 66 -5.45 2.85 -8.54
N ALA A 67 -5.78 1.60 -8.22
CA ALA A 67 -5.33 0.42 -8.96
C ALA A 67 -5.81 0.44 -10.43
N LYS A 68 -7.04 0.92 -10.69
CA LYS A 68 -7.55 1.08 -12.06
C LYS A 68 -6.89 2.22 -12.83
N SER A 69 -6.37 3.23 -12.14
CA SER A 69 -5.78 4.43 -12.75
C SER A 69 -4.28 4.30 -13.04
N LEU A 70 -3.59 3.40 -12.36
CA LEU A 70 -2.14 3.28 -12.43
C LEU A 70 -1.71 1.87 -12.85
N LYS A 71 -0.52 1.80 -13.44
CA LYS A 71 0.25 0.57 -13.64
C LYS A 71 1.59 0.72 -12.94
N PHE A 72 2.00 -0.32 -12.24
CA PHE A 72 3.25 -0.28 -11.49
C PHE A 72 4.45 -0.05 -12.42
N ALA A 73 5.27 0.94 -12.10
CA ALA A 73 6.44 1.34 -12.85
C ALA A 73 7.53 1.88 -11.90
N GLU A 74 8.77 1.86 -12.33
CA GLU A 74 9.89 2.36 -11.55
C GLU A 74 9.83 3.86 -11.30
N LYS A 75 9.41 4.64 -12.29
CA LYS A 75 9.30 6.09 -12.22
C LYS A 75 7.85 6.52 -12.12
N ASN A 76 7.61 7.56 -11.33
CA ASN A 76 6.29 8.17 -11.21
C ASN A 76 6.00 9.06 -12.42
N ASP A 77 4.92 8.73 -13.10
CA ASP A 77 4.30 9.48 -14.18
C ASP A 77 2.78 9.28 -14.08
N ILE A 78 2.23 9.82 -13.00
CA ILE A 78 0.82 9.60 -12.62
C ILE A 78 -0.12 10.11 -13.71
N GLU A 79 0.25 11.18 -14.41
CA GLU A 79 -0.55 11.75 -15.50
C GLU A 79 -0.71 10.76 -16.68
N HIS A 80 0.30 9.92 -16.92
CA HIS A 80 0.25 8.86 -17.94
C HIS A 80 -0.05 7.48 -17.35
N GLY A 81 -0.58 7.43 -16.13
CA GLY A 81 -1.03 6.19 -15.48
C GLY A 81 0.10 5.24 -15.07
N LYS A 82 1.29 5.75 -14.73
CA LYS A 82 2.44 4.95 -14.30
C LYS A 82 2.97 5.45 -12.96
N ALA A 83 3.21 4.55 -12.01
CA ALA A 83 3.76 4.94 -10.72
C ALA A 83 4.47 3.79 -10.00
N ASN A 84 5.35 4.13 -9.06
CA ASN A 84 5.82 3.23 -8.01
C ASN A 84 4.98 3.42 -6.73
N CYS A 85 5.35 2.77 -5.62
CA CYS A 85 4.63 2.86 -4.35
C CYS A 85 4.38 4.32 -3.89
N VAL A 86 5.33 5.24 -4.13
CA VAL A 86 5.17 6.66 -3.81
C VAL A 86 3.98 7.27 -4.56
N GLY A 87 3.91 7.09 -5.89
CA GLY A 87 2.83 7.62 -6.71
C GLY A 87 1.47 6.97 -6.39
N TYR A 88 1.46 5.69 -6.11
CA TYR A 88 0.25 4.98 -5.65
C TYR A 88 -0.27 5.58 -4.34
N ALA A 89 0.58 5.75 -3.32
CA ALA A 89 0.19 6.33 -2.05
C ALA A 89 -0.28 7.79 -2.18
N GLN A 90 0.38 8.59 -3.04
CA GLN A 90 0.01 9.97 -3.32
C GLN A 90 -1.39 10.07 -3.97
N LEU A 91 -1.64 9.30 -5.02
CA LEU A 91 -2.93 9.33 -5.72
C LEU A 91 -4.05 8.81 -4.83
N CYS A 92 -3.83 7.69 -4.14
CA CYS A 92 -4.81 7.08 -3.25
C CYS A 92 -5.19 8.04 -2.10
N SER A 93 -4.20 8.67 -1.45
CA SER A 93 -4.45 9.67 -0.40
C SER A 93 -5.24 10.87 -0.92
N ALA A 94 -4.95 11.34 -2.14
CA ALA A 94 -5.67 12.46 -2.74
C ALA A 94 -7.13 12.10 -3.05
N ILE A 95 -7.39 10.91 -3.61
CA ILE A 95 -8.75 10.38 -3.88
C ILE A 95 -9.52 10.23 -2.56
N CYS A 96 -8.91 9.59 -1.56
CA CYS A 96 -9.51 9.37 -0.24
C CYS A 96 -9.90 10.71 0.41
N ASN A 97 -9.00 11.69 0.41
CA ASN A 97 -9.26 13.01 0.97
C ASN A 97 -10.39 13.76 0.26
N GLN A 98 -10.48 13.66 -1.06
CA GLN A 98 -11.58 14.25 -1.82
C GLN A 98 -12.91 13.59 -1.47
N ALA A 99 -12.94 12.26 -1.35
CA ALA A 99 -14.13 11.50 -0.98
C ALA A 99 -14.57 11.78 0.47
N LEU A 100 -13.64 11.83 1.41
CA LEU A 100 -13.90 12.20 2.81
C LEU A 100 -14.51 13.60 2.90
N LYS A 101 -13.88 14.57 2.23
CA LYS A 101 -14.40 15.95 2.17
C LYS A 101 -15.82 16.02 1.58
N ASN A 102 -16.07 15.26 0.50
CA ASN A 102 -17.38 15.22 -0.16
C ASN A 102 -18.51 14.68 0.76
N ASN A 103 -18.15 13.84 1.73
CA ASN A 103 -19.07 13.25 2.70
C ASN A 103 -19.07 13.97 4.06
N GLY A 104 -18.38 15.10 4.18
CA GLY A 104 -18.38 15.92 5.40
C GLY A 104 -17.47 15.40 6.53
N TYR A 105 -16.60 14.41 6.25
CA TYR A 105 -15.64 13.92 7.24
C TYR A 105 -14.48 14.91 7.44
N SER A 106 -14.02 15.08 8.68
CA SER A 106 -12.93 16.00 9.05
C SER A 106 -11.55 15.36 9.01
N HIS A 107 -11.46 14.02 9.09
CA HIS A 107 -10.19 13.31 9.05
C HIS A 107 -9.59 13.29 7.65
N ARG A 108 -8.28 13.02 7.58
CA ARG A 108 -7.52 13.04 6.33
C ARG A 108 -6.62 11.83 6.21
N ALA A 109 -6.63 11.24 5.03
CA ALA A 109 -5.64 10.26 4.62
C ALA A 109 -4.32 10.97 4.27
N LYS A 110 -3.19 10.36 4.61
CA LYS A 110 -1.87 10.86 4.27
C LYS A 110 -0.96 9.73 3.77
N PRO A 111 -0.11 9.99 2.79
CA PRO A 111 0.93 9.05 2.42
C PRO A 111 1.95 8.97 3.55
N VAL A 112 2.44 7.78 3.83
CA VAL A 112 3.46 7.52 4.85
C VAL A 112 4.53 6.60 4.28
N VAL A 113 5.73 6.69 4.83
CA VAL A 113 6.87 5.85 4.49
C VAL A 113 7.06 4.81 5.57
N GLY A 114 7.38 3.61 5.16
CA GLY A 114 7.66 2.54 6.09
C GLY A 114 8.22 1.31 5.39
N TYR A 115 7.82 0.15 5.83
CA TYR A 115 8.18 -1.12 5.21
C TYR A 115 7.10 -2.17 5.42
N ILE A 116 7.14 -3.19 4.58
CA ILE A 116 6.29 -4.38 4.73
C ILE A 116 7.05 -5.36 5.62
N ALA A 117 6.41 -5.80 6.71
CA ALA A 117 6.94 -6.82 7.59
C ALA A 117 6.09 -8.10 7.51
N ASP A 118 6.73 -9.23 7.63
CA ASP A 118 6.10 -10.52 7.82
C ASP A 118 6.71 -11.21 9.05
N CYS A 119 5.87 -11.66 9.98
CA CYS A 119 6.32 -12.24 11.26
C CYS A 119 7.39 -11.40 11.98
N GLY A 120 7.33 -10.06 11.87
CA GLY A 120 8.31 -9.14 12.44
C GLY A 120 9.58 -8.94 11.61
N ILE A 121 9.72 -9.63 10.48
CA ILE A 121 10.87 -9.49 9.58
C ILE A 121 10.57 -8.37 8.57
N ASN A 122 11.48 -7.39 8.45
CA ASN A 122 11.40 -6.36 7.44
C ASN A 122 11.70 -6.93 6.06
N LEU A 123 10.66 -7.15 5.25
CA LEU A 123 10.80 -7.72 3.91
C LEU A 123 11.57 -6.81 2.96
N CYS A 124 11.45 -5.50 3.10
CA CYS A 124 12.20 -4.55 2.28
C CYS A 124 13.71 -4.68 2.53
N ALA A 125 14.13 -4.85 3.80
CA ALA A 125 15.52 -5.08 4.15
C ALA A 125 16.03 -6.45 3.64
N LEU A 126 15.20 -7.49 3.73
CA LEU A 126 15.51 -8.82 3.21
C LEU A 126 15.69 -8.79 1.69
N PHE A 127 14.77 -8.19 0.95
CA PHE A 127 14.88 -8.05 -0.51
C PHE A 127 16.10 -7.22 -0.90
N LYS A 128 16.42 -6.16 -0.16
CA LYS A 128 17.63 -5.37 -0.39
C LYS A 128 18.90 -6.20 -0.28
N SER A 129 18.99 -7.12 0.68
CA SER A 129 20.17 -7.97 0.89
C SER A 129 20.39 -8.99 -0.21
N VAL A 130 19.30 -9.43 -0.89
CA VAL A 130 19.34 -10.46 -1.96
C VAL A 130 19.15 -9.87 -3.35
N ALA A 131 18.88 -8.57 -3.48
CA ALA A 131 18.62 -7.93 -4.75
C ALA A 131 19.86 -7.97 -5.66
N PRO A 132 19.72 -8.41 -6.93
CA PRO A 132 20.85 -8.71 -7.80
C PRO A 132 21.60 -7.47 -8.29
N THR A 133 20.99 -6.29 -8.23
CA THR A 133 21.59 -5.05 -8.71
C THR A 133 21.34 -3.89 -7.75
N ARG A 134 22.22 -2.89 -7.79
CA ARG A 134 22.08 -1.64 -7.01
C ARG A 134 20.77 -0.92 -7.31
N HIS A 135 20.27 -1.05 -8.52
CA HIS A 135 18.99 -0.52 -8.97
C HIS A 135 17.82 -1.10 -8.16
N TRP A 136 17.73 -2.43 -8.07
CA TRP A 136 16.73 -3.12 -7.25
C TRP A 136 16.88 -2.81 -5.75
N GLN A 137 18.11 -2.66 -5.25
CA GLN A 137 18.36 -2.29 -3.86
C GLN A 137 17.77 -0.92 -3.50
N ASN A 138 17.84 0.05 -4.43
CA ASN A 138 17.23 1.36 -4.22
C ASN A 138 15.70 1.32 -4.32
N PHE A 139 15.17 0.45 -5.17
CA PHE A 139 13.72 0.30 -5.37
C PHE A 139 12.99 -0.29 -4.15
N VAL A 140 13.65 -1.22 -3.42
CA VAL A 140 13.08 -1.89 -2.24
C VAL A 140 13.60 -1.32 -0.91
N LYS A 141 14.15 -0.11 -0.92
CA LYS A 141 14.75 0.50 0.27
C LYS A 141 13.72 0.82 1.35
N ASP A 142 12.62 1.39 0.93
CA ASP A 142 11.47 1.79 1.73
C ASP A 142 10.20 1.58 0.93
N HIS A 143 9.06 1.67 1.58
CA HIS A 143 7.77 1.43 0.97
C HIS A 143 6.77 2.51 1.39
N ASP A 144 6.02 3.04 0.41
CA ASP A 144 5.01 4.04 0.66
C ASP A 144 3.61 3.41 0.66
N PHE A 145 2.80 3.79 1.64
CA PHE A 145 1.42 3.37 1.78
C PHE A 145 0.57 4.51 2.39
N VAL A 146 -0.69 4.27 2.69
CA VAL A 146 -1.62 5.29 3.16
C VAL A 146 -2.01 5.04 4.60
N GLU A 147 -2.02 6.10 5.40
CA GLU A 147 -2.56 6.15 6.76
C GLU A 147 -3.84 6.96 6.79
N LEU A 148 -4.87 6.45 7.45
CA LEU A 148 -6.10 7.18 7.77
C LEU A 148 -6.46 6.94 9.24
N GLN A 149 -6.57 8.01 10.02
CA GLN A 149 -7.07 7.95 11.37
C GLN A 149 -8.56 8.27 11.41
N VAL A 150 -9.36 7.36 11.98
CA VAL A 150 -10.80 7.49 12.17
C VAL A 150 -11.09 7.30 13.66
N GLY A 151 -11.40 8.37 14.37
CA GLY A 151 -11.49 8.36 15.83
C GLY A 151 -10.16 7.91 16.46
N ASP A 152 -10.22 6.90 17.33
CA ASP A 152 -9.05 6.33 18.00
C ASP A 152 -8.38 5.19 17.18
N THR A 153 -8.91 4.87 16.02
CA THR A 153 -8.40 3.78 15.17
C THR A 153 -7.59 4.33 14.00
N THR A 154 -6.39 3.82 13.82
CA THR A 154 -5.54 4.13 12.67
C THR A 154 -5.56 2.96 11.69
N TYR A 155 -5.91 3.24 10.45
CA TYR A 155 -5.94 2.30 9.34
C TYR A 155 -4.73 2.52 8.45
N TYR A 156 -4.07 1.43 8.05
CA TYR A 156 -3.01 1.42 7.04
C TYR A 156 -3.45 0.58 5.86
N PHE A 157 -3.34 1.12 4.67
CA PHE A 157 -3.71 0.43 3.43
C PHE A 157 -2.74 0.75 2.30
N ASP A 158 -2.50 -0.23 1.45
CA ASP A 158 -1.44 -0.20 0.45
C ASP A 158 -2.01 -0.39 -0.95
N PRO A 159 -2.15 0.71 -1.71
CA PRO A 159 -2.71 0.64 -3.06
C PRO A 159 -1.79 -0.07 -4.07
N SER A 160 -0.48 -0.09 -3.85
CA SER A 160 0.44 -0.76 -4.75
C SER A 160 0.45 -2.29 -4.55
N VAL A 161 0.39 -2.74 -3.30
CA VAL A 161 0.24 -4.16 -2.97
C VAL A 161 -1.15 -4.65 -3.39
N TYR A 162 -2.18 -3.84 -3.21
CA TYR A 162 -3.52 -4.16 -3.67
C TYR A 162 -3.59 -4.39 -5.17
N ASP A 163 -2.97 -3.52 -5.98
CA ASP A 163 -2.93 -3.65 -7.45
C ASP A 163 -2.21 -4.93 -7.90
N VAL A 164 -1.09 -5.28 -7.25
CA VAL A 164 -0.27 -6.44 -7.65
C VAL A 164 -0.80 -7.76 -7.12
N LEU A 165 -1.30 -7.80 -5.87
CA LEU A 165 -1.66 -9.04 -5.17
C LEU A 165 -3.15 -9.19 -4.91
N GLY A 166 -3.98 -8.17 -5.18
CA GLY A 166 -5.41 -8.15 -4.85
C GLY A 166 -5.69 -8.13 -3.35
N ASN A 167 -4.68 -7.92 -2.51
CA ASN A 167 -4.81 -7.92 -1.06
C ASN A 167 -4.89 -6.49 -0.53
N LYS A 168 -5.96 -6.16 0.18
CA LYS A 168 -6.22 -4.80 0.70
C LYS A 168 -5.26 -4.35 1.79
N CYS A 169 -4.44 -5.23 2.37
CA CYS A 169 -3.47 -4.94 3.44
C CYS A 169 -3.96 -3.91 4.47
N LEU A 170 -5.20 -4.11 4.96
CA LEU A 170 -5.78 -3.28 6.01
C LEU A 170 -5.25 -3.76 7.36
N THR A 171 -4.32 -3.01 7.95
CA THR A 171 -3.88 -3.26 9.33
C THR A 171 -4.38 -2.14 10.23
N THR A 172 -4.96 -2.50 11.37
CA THR A 172 -5.44 -1.57 12.40
C THR A 172 -4.41 -1.29 13.51
N LYS A 173 -3.18 -1.80 13.38
CA LYS A 173 -2.13 -1.59 14.38
C LYS A 173 -0.82 -1.23 13.70
N ALA A 174 -0.31 -0.03 14.00
CA ALA A 174 1.11 0.24 13.86
C ALA A 174 1.84 -0.61 14.91
N LEU A 175 2.69 -1.53 14.48
CA LEU A 175 3.75 -2.01 15.34
C LEU A 175 4.71 -0.83 15.50
N TRP A 176 4.73 -0.23 16.69
CA TRP A 176 5.71 0.80 17.03
C TRP A 176 7.09 0.16 16.96
N THR A 177 7.92 0.64 16.07
CA THR A 177 9.35 0.34 16.16
C THR A 177 9.87 0.96 17.45
N LEU A 178 10.32 0.12 18.37
CA LEU A 178 11.20 0.56 19.44
C LEU A 178 12.37 1.27 18.76
N ASN A 179 12.48 2.59 18.97
CA ASN A 179 13.68 3.33 18.64
C ASN A 179 14.81 2.74 19.47
N VAL A 180 15.70 2.01 18.81
CA VAL A 180 17.00 1.64 19.34
C VAL A 180 18.02 2.65 18.86
#